data_af0fa8793af216a2ca3ce79c8eec67a0
#
_entry.id   af0fa8793af216a2ca3ce79c8eec67a0
#
_cell.length_a   1.000
_cell.length_b   1.000
_cell.length_c   1.000
_cell.angle_alpha   90.00
_cell.angle_beta   90.00
_cell.angle_gamma   90.00
#
_symmetry.space_group_name_H-M   'P 1'
#
loop_
_entity.id
_entity.type
_entity.pdbx_description
1 polymer ?
#
loop_
_entity_poly.entity_id
_entity_poly.type
_entity_poly.pdbx_seq_one_letter_code
_entity_poly.pdbx_strand_id
1 'polypeptide(L)'
;MGRSFSTVLHSSLLLLILAILLSHAATDANVSAKPREDRSALQRRGRRGDASSPSAAGRLRFNGGKRQGEFKILQVADMHYADGRSTGCLNVFPNQTATCSDLNTTAFIYRVIREESPDLVVFTGDNIYGFDATDAAKSMDMAFAPAVTLKLPWAAVLGNHDQESTLSREGVMRHIVSMPHTMSRFNPNGFDIDGFGNYNLEIYGPEGSLLENKSVLNLYFLDSGDYSTVPSIPGYNWIKPSQQLWFQRTSSHLQKEYMNKPEAQKEAAPGLVYFHIPLPEFGSFDASNFTGVRQEGISSASVNSGFFSTMVEAGDVKAAFTGHDHLNDFCGKLTGIQLCYAGGFGYHAYGKAGWSRRARVVSAFLEKTVDGKWGGVKSIKTWKRLDDQYLSTIDSQVLWSKGTNGKIVFFLLMM
;
A
#
# COMPACT_ATOMS: atom_id res chain seq x y z
N MET A 1 -32.87 37.46 -52.63
CA MET A 1 -32.07 36.27 -53.08
C MET A 1 -31.32 35.70 -51.87
N GLY A 2 -31.88 34.67 -51.23
CA GLY A 2 -31.28 34.11 -49.98
C GLY A 2 -32.07 32.95 -49.42
N ARG A 3 -32.44 31.97 -50.21
CA ARG A 3 -33.06 30.71 -49.74
C ARG A 3 -32.74 29.58 -50.71
N SER A 4 -31.49 29.09 -50.74
CA SER A 4 -31.17 27.87 -51.51
C SER A 4 -29.94 27.11 -51.05
N PHE A 5 -29.25 27.49 -49.98
CA PHE A 5 -28.02 26.78 -49.55
C PHE A 5 -28.21 25.86 -48.32
N SER A 6 -29.33 25.98 -47.61
CA SER A 6 -29.54 25.20 -46.37
C SER A 6 -30.13 23.81 -46.63
N THR A 7 -30.87 23.60 -47.69
CA THR A 7 -31.57 22.33 -47.98
C THR A 7 -30.64 21.27 -48.60
N VAL A 8 -29.61 21.66 -49.33
CA VAL A 8 -28.68 20.72 -49.94
C VAL A 8 -27.73 20.08 -48.92
N LEU A 9 -27.31 20.83 -47.87
CA LEU A 9 -26.43 20.29 -46.83
C LEU A 9 -27.11 19.23 -45.95
N HIS A 10 -28.40 19.39 -45.67
CA HIS A 10 -29.15 18.41 -44.83
C HIS A 10 -29.42 17.10 -45.56
N SER A 11 -29.62 17.12 -46.88
CA SER A 11 -29.84 15.92 -47.66
C SER A 11 -28.56 15.09 -47.83
N SER A 12 -27.38 15.73 -47.95
CA SER A 12 -26.09 15.05 -48.04
C SER A 12 -25.68 14.40 -46.74
N LEU A 13 -26.00 15.00 -45.59
CA LEU A 13 -25.68 14.44 -44.26
C LEU A 13 -26.54 13.22 -43.93
N LEU A 14 -27.82 13.24 -44.34
CA LEU A 14 -28.73 12.09 -44.14
C LEU A 14 -28.34 10.88 -44.99
N LEU A 15 -27.87 11.10 -46.24
CA LEU A 15 -27.39 10.03 -47.11
C LEU A 15 -26.07 9.39 -46.60
N LEU A 16 -25.22 10.19 -45.99
CA LEU A 16 -23.97 9.67 -45.37
C LEU A 16 -24.24 8.80 -44.14
N ILE A 17 -25.16 9.19 -43.28
CA ILE A 17 -25.60 8.43 -42.11
C ILE A 17 -26.29 7.12 -42.51
N LEU A 18 -27.11 7.14 -43.56
CA LEU A 18 -27.77 5.93 -44.08
C LEU A 18 -26.76 4.94 -44.67
N ALA A 19 -25.73 5.42 -45.35
CA ALA A 19 -24.65 4.58 -45.92
C ALA A 19 -23.80 3.91 -44.80
N ILE A 20 -23.53 4.59 -43.70
CA ILE A 20 -22.84 4.04 -42.55
C ILE A 20 -23.70 2.97 -41.83
N LEU A 21 -25.00 3.17 -41.69
CA LEU A 21 -25.87 2.17 -41.09
C LEU A 21 -26.07 0.93 -41.96
N LEU A 22 -26.03 1.05 -43.27
CA LEU A 22 -26.12 -0.10 -44.19
C LEU A 22 -24.79 -0.89 -44.29
N SER A 23 -23.67 -0.26 -44.06
CA SER A 23 -22.36 -0.96 -44.04
C SER A 23 -22.16 -1.83 -42.78
N HIS A 24 -22.83 -1.52 -41.66
CA HIS A 24 -22.80 -2.32 -40.43
C HIS A 24 -23.75 -3.53 -40.45
N ALA A 25 -24.77 -3.50 -41.32
CA ALA A 25 -25.73 -4.61 -41.47
C ALA A 25 -25.24 -5.73 -42.42
N ALA A 26 -24.17 -5.51 -43.16
CA ALA A 26 -23.65 -6.46 -44.17
C ALA A 26 -22.50 -7.36 -43.65
N THR A 27 -22.04 -7.20 -42.43
CA THR A 27 -20.95 -7.99 -41.84
C THR A 27 -21.39 -9.17 -40.97
N ASP A 28 -22.68 -9.34 -40.69
CA ASP A 28 -23.17 -10.41 -39.78
C ASP A 28 -23.79 -11.63 -40.50
N ALA A 29 -23.58 -11.81 -41.79
CA ALA A 29 -24.16 -12.91 -42.55
C ALA A 29 -23.08 -13.84 -43.20
N ASN A 30 -22.14 -14.38 -42.39
CA ASN A 30 -21.38 -15.56 -42.80
C ASN A 30 -20.70 -16.23 -41.57
N VAL A 31 -21.47 -16.97 -40.77
CA VAL A 31 -20.92 -17.97 -39.85
C VAL A 31 -21.57 -19.33 -40.19
N SER A 32 -20.77 -20.12 -40.86
CA SER A 32 -21.05 -21.50 -41.24
C SER A 32 -21.33 -22.39 -40.04
N ALA A 33 -22.43 -23.16 -40.14
CA ALA A 33 -22.82 -24.20 -39.19
C ALA A 33 -21.82 -25.35 -39.17
N LYS A 34 -21.27 -25.71 -38.01
CA LYS A 34 -20.60 -26.99 -37.73
C LYS A 34 -21.55 -27.94 -36.98
N PRO A 35 -21.39 -29.26 -37.16
CA PRO A 35 -22.36 -30.27 -36.69
C PRO A 35 -22.37 -30.38 -35.16
N ARG A 36 -23.56 -30.68 -34.58
CA ARG A 36 -23.79 -31.07 -33.19
C ARG A 36 -23.08 -32.37 -32.87
N GLU A 37 -22.11 -32.36 -31.97
CA GLU A 37 -21.63 -33.55 -31.27
C GLU A 37 -22.46 -33.80 -29.99
N ASP A 38 -22.70 -35.06 -29.77
CA ASP A 38 -23.55 -35.67 -28.74
C ASP A 38 -23.04 -35.35 -27.32
N ARG A 39 -23.87 -34.70 -26.49
CA ARG A 39 -23.56 -34.34 -25.11
C ARG A 39 -24.04 -35.34 -24.08
N SER A 40 -23.79 -36.65 -24.26
CA SER A 40 -24.25 -37.67 -23.28
C SER A 40 -23.17 -38.48 -22.57
N ALA A 41 -21.87 -38.19 -22.70
CA ALA A 41 -20.82 -39.06 -22.15
C ALA A 41 -19.73 -38.41 -21.29
N LEU A 42 -19.92 -37.23 -20.67
CA LEU A 42 -18.90 -36.59 -19.80
C LEU A 42 -19.47 -36.07 -18.47
N GLN A 43 -20.41 -36.83 -17.88
CA GLN A 43 -20.77 -36.66 -16.49
C GLN A 43 -20.13 -37.76 -15.64
N ARG A 44 -18.86 -37.62 -15.27
CA ARG A 44 -18.23 -38.22 -14.07
C ARG A 44 -16.70 -37.97 -14.12
N ARG A 45 -16.24 -37.08 -13.28
CA ARG A 45 -14.91 -36.85 -12.67
C ARG A 45 -14.41 -35.44 -12.81
N GLY A 46 -15.16 -34.50 -12.27
CA GLY A 46 -14.59 -33.22 -11.80
C GLY A 46 -14.43 -33.29 -10.30
N ARG A 47 -13.30 -33.76 -9.78
CA ARG A 47 -12.89 -33.46 -8.40
C ARG A 47 -12.85 -31.94 -8.29
N ARG A 48 -13.74 -31.40 -7.46
CA ARG A 48 -13.58 -30.06 -6.89
C ARG A 48 -12.20 -30.05 -6.26
N GLY A 49 -11.28 -29.29 -6.86
CA GLY A 49 -10.12 -28.82 -6.17
C GLY A 49 -10.63 -27.81 -5.14
N ASP A 50 -10.70 -28.25 -3.89
CA ASP A 50 -10.82 -27.35 -2.76
C ASP A 50 -9.66 -26.36 -2.89
N ALA A 51 -9.99 -25.08 -3.12
CA ALA A 51 -9.08 -24.00 -2.79
C ALA A 51 -8.83 -24.15 -1.30
N SER A 52 -7.71 -24.78 -0.93
CA SER A 52 -7.27 -24.92 0.44
C SER A 52 -7.21 -23.53 1.03
N SER A 53 -8.10 -23.25 1.97
CA SER A 53 -7.97 -22.09 2.86
C SER A 53 -6.53 -22.08 3.39
N PRO A 54 -5.83 -20.92 3.44
CA PRO A 54 -4.49 -20.87 4.01
C PRO A 54 -4.51 -21.53 5.38
N SER A 55 -3.63 -22.50 5.59
CA SER A 55 -3.53 -23.19 6.88
C SER A 55 -3.37 -22.16 7.99
N ALA A 56 -3.95 -22.38 9.16
CA ALA A 56 -3.90 -21.48 10.32
C ALA A 56 -2.47 -21.06 10.72
N ALA A 57 -1.45 -21.80 10.27
CA ALA A 57 -0.02 -21.55 10.52
C ALA A 57 0.59 -20.35 9.79
N GLY A 58 -0.14 -19.67 8.86
CA GLY A 58 0.37 -18.54 8.08
C GLY A 58 -0.39 -17.23 8.28
N ARG A 59 -1.32 -17.14 9.25
CA ARG A 59 -2.10 -15.90 9.47
C ARG A 59 -1.35 -14.90 10.35
N LEU A 60 -1.34 -13.63 9.93
CA LEU A 60 -0.87 -12.54 10.79
C LEU A 60 -1.82 -12.37 11.98
N ARG A 61 -1.27 -12.27 13.20
CA ARG A 61 -2.06 -12.19 14.43
C ARG A 61 -1.43 -11.23 15.42
N PHE A 62 -2.27 -10.62 16.24
CA PHE A 62 -1.81 -9.94 17.44
C PHE A 62 -1.19 -10.94 18.43
N ASN A 63 -0.10 -10.52 19.06
CA ASN A 63 0.63 -11.37 19.99
C ASN A 63 -0.10 -11.44 21.35
N GLY A 64 -0.51 -12.63 21.74
CA GLY A 64 -1.14 -12.86 23.06
C GLY A 64 -0.15 -13.09 24.21
N GLY A 65 1.15 -13.29 23.90
CA GLY A 65 2.21 -13.64 24.84
C GLY A 65 2.94 -12.44 25.44
N LYS A 66 4.29 -12.41 25.35
CA LYS A 66 5.17 -11.41 26.01
C LYS A 66 4.88 -9.95 25.58
N ARG A 67 4.45 -9.71 24.34
CA ARG A 67 3.95 -8.42 23.84
C ARG A 67 2.43 -8.40 23.88
N GLN A 68 1.86 -8.36 25.04
CA GLN A 68 0.44 -8.53 25.28
C GLN A 68 -0.44 -7.59 24.46
N GLY A 69 -1.03 -8.12 23.38
CA GLY A 69 -1.97 -7.40 22.51
C GLY A 69 -1.31 -6.35 21.61
N GLU A 70 -0.03 -6.50 21.27
CA GLU A 70 0.68 -5.63 20.32
C GLU A 70 0.83 -6.33 18.97
N PHE A 71 0.74 -5.55 17.89
CA PHE A 71 1.18 -5.92 16.54
C PHE A 71 2.03 -4.78 15.98
N LYS A 72 3.29 -5.07 15.65
CA LYS A 72 4.28 -4.08 15.23
C LYS A 72 4.65 -4.24 13.77
N ILE A 73 4.59 -3.14 13.03
CA ILE A 73 4.97 -3.03 11.61
C ILE A 73 6.20 -2.15 11.50
N LEU A 74 7.20 -2.61 10.77
CA LEU A 74 8.35 -1.81 10.35
C LEU A 74 8.11 -1.36 8.90
N GLN A 75 7.98 -0.05 8.65
CA GLN A 75 7.91 0.52 7.32
C GLN A 75 9.31 0.92 6.85
N VAL A 76 9.68 0.45 5.67
CA VAL A 76 10.91 0.75 4.94
C VAL A 76 10.52 1.33 3.58
N ALA A 77 10.98 2.53 3.25
CA ALA A 77 10.68 3.19 1.98
C ALA A 77 11.95 3.60 1.26
N ASP A 78 11.90 3.66 -0.05
CA ASP A 78 12.94 4.28 -0.86
C ASP A 78 14.33 3.68 -0.58
N MET A 79 14.42 2.35 -0.69
CA MET A 79 15.71 1.66 -0.54
C MET A 79 16.65 1.94 -1.71
N HIS A 80 16.09 2.12 -2.91
CA HIS A 80 16.82 2.33 -4.16
C HIS A 80 17.98 1.34 -4.31
N TYR A 81 17.77 0.09 -3.93
CA TYR A 81 18.80 -0.94 -4.00
C TYR A 81 19.15 -1.23 -5.47
N ALA A 82 20.42 -1.41 -5.79
CA ALA A 82 20.85 -1.78 -7.13
C ALA A 82 21.77 -3.01 -7.07
N ASP A 83 23.06 -2.86 -7.28
CA ASP A 83 24.00 -3.99 -7.44
C ASP A 83 24.84 -4.27 -6.17
N GLY A 84 24.32 -3.93 -5.00
CA GLY A 84 24.93 -4.29 -3.73
C GLY A 84 26.26 -3.56 -3.48
N ARG A 85 27.34 -4.31 -3.34
CA ARG A 85 28.67 -3.73 -3.02
C ARG A 85 29.19 -2.76 -4.10
N SER A 86 28.80 -2.96 -5.36
CA SER A 86 29.26 -2.12 -6.47
C SER A 86 28.50 -0.79 -6.60
N THR A 87 27.37 -0.66 -5.91
CA THR A 87 26.54 0.55 -5.93
C THR A 87 26.96 1.49 -4.80
N GLY A 88 27.44 2.68 -5.14
CA GLY A 88 27.89 3.69 -4.18
C GLY A 88 26.72 4.41 -3.50
N CYS A 89 26.99 5.00 -2.34
CA CYS A 89 26.02 5.82 -1.60
C CYS A 89 25.93 7.24 -2.15
N LEU A 90 24.73 7.81 -2.06
CA LEU A 90 24.46 9.20 -2.42
C LEU A 90 24.28 10.08 -1.19
N ASN A 91 24.73 11.35 -1.28
CA ASN A 91 24.54 12.38 -0.25
C ASN A 91 24.98 11.96 1.17
N VAL A 92 26.09 11.26 1.26
CA VAL A 92 26.81 10.94 2.50
C VAL A 92 27.98 11.90 2.69
N PHE A 93 28.60 11.92 3.88
CA PHE A 93 29.81 12.73 4.09
C PHE A 93 30.97 12.21 3.23
N PRO A 94 31.89 13.09 2.76
CA PRO A 94 32.99 12.70 1.87
C PRO A 94 33.86 11.57 2.40
N ASN A 95 34.08 11.46 3.72
CA ASN A 95 34.84 10.39 4.35
C ASN A 95 34.10 9.04 4.36
N GLN A 96 32.82 9.00 4.07
CA GLN A 96 32.02 7.78 3.99
C GLN A 96 31.97 7.21 2.56
N THR A 97 32.13 8.05 1.53
CA THR A 97 31.88 7.69 0.12
C THR A 97 32.68 6.45 -0.34
N ALA A 98 33.93 6.33 0.08
CA ALA A 98 34.81 5.25 -0.37
C ALA A 98 34.42 3.85 0.16
N THR A 99 33.66 3.77 1.26
CA THR A 99 33.33 2.50 1.94
C THR A 99 31.81 2.23 2.00
N CYS A 100 31.00 3.17 1.55
CA CYS A 100 29.56 3.08 1.60
C CYS A 100 28.99 2.49 0.30
N SER A 101 28.07 1.55 0.43
CA SER A 101 27.33 0.93 -0.69
C SER A 101 25.93 0.52 -0.24
N ASP A 102 25.15 -0.14 -1.12
CA ASP A 102 23.87 -0.75 -0.74
C ASP A 102 23.97 -1.69 0.46
N LEU A 103 25.15 -2.24 0.74
CA LEU A 103 25.34 -3.06 1.93
C LEU A 103 25.12 -2.29 3.24
N ASN A 104 25.23 -0.97 3.23
CA ASN A 104 24.84 -0.13 4.37
C ASN A 104 23.32 -0.15 4.56
N THR A 105 22.55 -0.11 3.47
CA THR A 105 21.08 -0.31 3.50
C THR A 105 20.75 -1.68 4.10
N THR A 106 21.39 -2.76 3.61
CA THR A 106 21.23 -4.11 4.16
C THR A 106 21.55 -4.17 5.66
N ALA A 107 22.67 -3.57 6.09
CA ALA A 107 23.08 -3.55 7.50
C ALA A 107 22.06 -2.79 8.37
N PHE A 108 21.52 -1.68 7.89
CA PHE A 108 20.52 -0.90 8.61
C PHE A 108 19.21 -1.68 8.78
N ILE A 109 18.73 -2.39 7.74
CA ILE A 109 17.54 -3.25 7.85
C ILE A 109 17.73 -4.30 8.95
N TYR A 110 18.87 -5.00 8.97
CA TYR A 110 19.16 -6.00 10.01
C TYR A 110 19.17 -5.40 11.41
N ARG A 111 19.79 -4.23 11.58
CA ARG A 111 19.88 -3.53 12.88
C ARG A 111 18.49 -3.15 13.38
N VAL A 112 17.67 -2.52 12.55
CA VAL A 112 16.35 -2.04 12.97
C VAL A 112 15.37 -3.19 13.19
N ILE A 113 15.43 -4.27 12.41
CA ILE A 113 14.64 -5.48 12.64
C ILE A 113 14.98 -6.10 14.00
N ARG A 114 16.26 -6.22 14.35
CA ARG A 114 16.68 -6.78 15.65
C ARG A 114 16.24 -5.92 16.81
N GLU A 115 16.35 -4.61 16.69
CA GLU A 115 15.93 -3.66 17.72
C GLU A 115 14.43 -3.67 17.95
N GLU A 116 13.66 -3.56 16.88
CA GLU A 116 12.20 -3.45 16.96
C GLU A 116 11.49 -4.79 17.04
N SER A 117 12.07 -5.86 16.50
CA SER A 117 11.47 -7.19 16.37
C SER A 117 10.03 -7.08 15.82
N PRO A 118 9.81 -6.56 14.61
CA PRO A 118 8.47 -6.36 14.07
C PRO A 118 7.77 -7.69 13.78
N ASP A 119 6.44 -7.67 13.74
CA ASP A 119 5.62 -8.80 13.32
C ASP A 119 5.43 -8.83 11.79
N LEU A 120 5.61 -7.67 11.13
CA LEU A 120 5.55 -7.51 9.68
C LEU A 120 6.52 -6.40 9.23
N VAL A 121 7.23 -6.62 8.13
CA VAL A 121 7.97 -5.55 7.44
C VAL A 121 7.16 -5.13 6.22
N VAL A 122 6.94 -3.82 6.04
CA VAL A 122 6.25 -3.25 4.88
C VAL A 122 7.22 -2.37 4.10
N PHE A 123 7.49 -2.75 2.86
CA PHE A 123 8.29 -1.99 1.91
C PHE A 123 7.37 -1.12 1.06
N THR A 124 7.55 0.19 1.12
CA THR A 124 6.61 1.14 0.50
C THR A 124 7.14 1.78 -0.79
N GLY A 125 7.67 0.93 -1.67
CA GLY A 125 8.07 1.28 -3.03
C GLY A 125 9.48 1.84 -3.14
N ASP A 126 9.93 2.00 -4.38
CA ASP A 126 11.30 2.30 -4.76
C ASP A 126 12.27 1.37 -4.02
N ASN A 127 11.91 0.09 -4.08
CA ASN A 127 12.66 -0.99 -3.45
C ASN A 127 14.01 -1.18 -4.14
N ILE A 128 14.02 -1.06 -5.48
CA ILE A 128 15.23 -0.99 -6.29
C ILE A 128 15.28 0.34 -7.06
N TYR A 129 16.48 0.76 -7.45
CA TYR A 129 16.67 1.83 -8.41
C TYR A 129 16.96 1.21 -9.77
N GLY A 130 15.91 1.07 -10.59
CA GLY A 130 15.96 0.27 -11.80
C GLY A 130 17.00 0.75 -12.81
N PHE A 131 17.26 2.06 -12.91
CA PHE A 131 18.27 2.61 -13.82
C PHE A 131 19.69 2.11 -13.55
N ASP A 132 20.04 1.86 -12.28
CA ASP A 132 21.38 1.40 -11.88
C ASP A 132 21.42 -0.10 -11.55
N ALA A 133 20.26 -0.75 -11.44
CA ALA A 133 20.16 -2.18 -11.22
C ALA A 133 20.41 -2.96 -12.52
N THR A 134 21.51 -3.71 -12.60
CA THR A 134 21.85 -4.49 -13.80
C THR A 134 20.93 -5.69 -14.01
N ASP A 135 20.31 -6.20 -12.94
CA ASP A 135 19.35 -7.30 -12.95
C ASP A 135 18.31 -7.05 -11.85
N ALA A 136 17.09 -6.70 -12.26
CA ALA A 136 16.01 -6.35 -11.33
C ALA A 136 15.69 -7.47 -10.33
N ALA A 137 15.66 -8.73 -10.77
CA ALA A 137 15.35 -9.87 -9.90
C ALA A 137 16.43 -10.03 -8.82
N LYS A 138 17.69 -9.99 -9.21
CA LYS A 138 18.83 -10.09 -8.29
C LYS A 138 18.88 -8.92 -7.31
N SER A 139 18.60 -7.70 -7.78
CA SER A 139 18.57 -6.52 -6.91
C SER A 139 17.45 -6.61 -5.87
N MET A 140 16.26 -7.08 -6.26
CA MET A 140 15.16 -7.36 -5.32
C MET A 140 15.50 -8.47 -4.33
N ASP A 141 16.13 -9.55 -4.78
CA ASP A 141 16.58 -10.63 -3.89
C ASP A 141 17.50 -10.10 -2.80
N MET A 142 18.42 -9.18 -3.15
CA MET A 142 19.33 -8.55 -2.20
C MET A 142 18.63 -7.53 -1.29
N ALA A 143 17.72 -6.72 -1.84
CA ALA A 143 16.98 -5.71 -1.09
C ALA A 143 16.10 -6.34 0.01
N PHE A 144 15.41 -7.43 -0.31
CA PHE A 144 14.52 -8.13 0.63
C PHE A 144 15.22 -9.23 1.45
N ALA A 145 16.50 -9.54 1.16
CA ALA A 145 17.26 -10.60 1.84
C ALA A 145 17.19 -10.55 3.37
N PRO A 146 17.23 -9.38 4.05
CA PRO A 146 17.13 -9.35 5.51
C PRO A 146 15.83 -9.92 6.06
N ALA A 147 14.67 -9.58 5.47
CA ALA A 147 13.37 -10.11 5.88
C ALA A 147 13.26 -11.62 5.58
N VAL A 148 13.71 -12.04 4.39
CA VAL A 148 13.73 -13.45 3.96
C VAL A 148 14.63 -14.29 4.87
N THR A 149 15.88 -13.85 5.13
CA THR A 149 16.86 -14.56 5.95
C THR A 149 16.38 -14.72 7.40
N LEU A 150 15.73 -13.69 7.95
CA LEU A 150 15.19 -13.71 9.29
C LEU A 150 13.82 -14.41 9.37
N LYS A 151 13.31 -14.90 8.24
CA LYS A 151 12.00 -15.57 8.13
C LYS A 151 10.84 -14.73 8.66
N LEU A 152 10.94 -13.41 8.49
CA LEU A 152 9.88 -12.50 8.88
C LEU A 152 8.83 -12.39 7.78
N PRO A 153 7.54 -12.32 8.11
CA PRO A 153 6.52 -11.90 7.17
C PRO A 153 6.84 -10.49 6.64
N TRP A 154 6.69 -10.29 5.35
CA TRP A 154 6.88 -8.99 4.71
C TRP A 154 5.93 -8.78 3.55
N ALA A 155 5.63 -7.52 3.25
CA ALA A 155 4.75 -7.10 2.17
C ALA A 155 5.36 -5.89 1.47
N ALA A 156 5.08 -5.71 0.17
CA ALA A 156 5.59 -4.60 -0.60
C ALA A 156 4.53 -3.98 -1.52
N VAL A 157 4.63 -2.67 -1.74
CA VAL A 157 4.05 -1.98 -2.89
C VAL A 157 5.15 -1.57 -3.84
N LEU A 158 4.78 -1.23 -5.08
CA LEU A 158 5.72 -0.77 -6.10
C LEU A 158 5.85 0.76 -6.05
N GLY A 159 7.08 1.25 -6.22
CA GLY A 159 7.40 2.64 -6.49
C GLY A 159 7.53 2.92 -8.00
N ASN A 160 7.97 4.12 -8.34
CA ASN A 160 8.13 4.50 -9.75
C ASN A 160 9.45 4.01 -10.38
N HIS A 161 10.45 3.65 -9.57
CA HIS A 161 11.74 3.16 -10.05
C HIS A 161 11.83 1.63 -10.16
N ASP A 162 10.90 0.88 -9.61
CA ASP A 162 11.01 -0.57 -9.50
C ASP A 162 11.02 -1.32 -10.85
N GLN A 163 10.44 -0.75 -11.93
CA GLN A 163 10.35 -1.38 -13.26
C GLN A 163 11.35 -0.83 -14.29
N GLU A 164 12.28 0.03 -13.91
CA GLU A 164 13.19 0.72 -14.84
C GLU A 164 14.42 -0.11 -15.23
N SER A 165 14.43 -1.41 -14.95
CA SER A 165 15.51 -2.35 -15.28
C SER A 165 15.03 -3.46 -16.22
N THR A 166 15.38 -4.71 -15.92
CA THR A 166 15.15 -5.89 -16.78
C THR A 166 13.75 -6.47 -16.68
N LEU A 167 12.91 -6.05 -15.72
CA LEU A 167 11.55 -6.53 -15.52
C LEU A 167 10.53 -5.41 -15.76
N SER A 168 9.40 -5.75 -16.39
CA SER A 168 8.23 -4.88 -16.42
C SER A 168 7.63 -4.76 -15.01
N ARG A 169 6.76 -3.75 -14.79
CA ARG A 169 6.06 -3.56 -13.51
C ARG A 169 5.32 -4.82 -13.04
N GLU A 170 4.63 -5.52 -13.97
CA GLU A 170 4.03 -6.83 -13.67
C GLU A 170 5.08 -7.88 -13.31
N GLY A 171 6.21 -7.90 -14.03
CA GLY A 171 7.32 -8.83 -13.78
C GLY A 171 7.93 -8.62 -12.40
N VAL A 172 8.11 -7.37 -11.96
CA VAL A 172 8.57 -7.02 -10.61
C VAL A 172 7.61 -7.57 -9.56
N MET A 173 6.30 -7.31 -9.70
CA MET A 173 5.32 -7.82 -8.74
C MET A 173 5.24 -9.35 -8.74
N ARG A 174 5.39 -9.99 -9.91
CA ARG A 174 5.46 -11.44 -10.03
C ARG A 174 6.66 -12.03 -9.29
N HIS A 175 7.82 -11.39 -9.39
CA HIS A 175 9.01 -11.78 -8.64
C HIS A 175 8.77 -11.66 -7.14
N ILE A 176 8.31 -10.51 -6.65
CA ILE A 176 7.99 -10.26 -5.24
C ILE A 176 7.04 -11.31 -4.66
N VAL A 177 5.96 -11.65 -5.38
CA VAL A 177 4.96 -12.65 -4.92
C VAL A 177 5.55 -14.06 -4.87
N SER A 178 6.59 -14.35 -5.64
CA SER A 178 7.25 -15.66 -5.64
C SER A 178 8.29 -15.86 -4.52
N MET A 179 8.71 -14.76 -3.86
CA MET A 179 9.77 -14.82 -2.86
C MET A 179 9.32 -15.46 -1.53
N PRO A 180 10.25 -16.07 -0.75
CA PRO A 180 9.91 -16.65 0.55
C PRO A 180 9.39 -15.62 1.55
N HIS A 181 8.44 -16.04 2.38
CA HIS A 181 7.86 -15.27 3.48
C HIS A 181 7.13 -13.99 3.07
N THR A 182 6.97 -13.73 1.75
CA THR A 182 6.16 -12.60 1.28
C THR A 182 4.68 -12.81 1.63
N MET A 183 4.04 -11.74 2.05
CA MET A 183 2.58 -11.63 2.18
C MET A 183 1.98 -10.83 1.02
N SER A 184 2.82 -10.33 0.11
CA SER A 184 2.40 -9.58 -1.07
C SER A 184 1.57 -10.46 -2.01
N ARG A 185 0.61 -9.84 -2.70
CA ARG A 185 -0.31 -10.56 -3.59
C ARG A 185 -0.53 -9.75 -4.86
N PHE A 186 -0.89 -10.44 -5.94
CA PHE A 186 -1.48 -9.79 -7.11
C PHE A 186 -2.85 -9.21 -6.79
N ASN A 187 -3.37 -8.43 -7.73
CA ASN A 187 -4.77 -8.03 -7.72
C ASN A 187 -5.70 -9.25 -7.55
N PRO A 188 -6.78 -9.15 -6.79
CA PRO A 188 -7.70 -10.27 -6.62
C PRO A 188 -8.36 -10.65 -7.95
N ASN A 189 -8.53 -11.95 -8.18
CA ASN A 189 -9.17 -12.48 -9.37
C ASN A 189 -10.63 -12.01 -9.49
N GLY A 190 -11.10 -11.85 -10.74
CA GLY A 190 -12.49 -11.47 -11.03
C GLY A 190 -12.77 -9.97 -11.01
N PHE A 191 -11.76 -9.14 -10.81
CA PHE A 191 -11.81 -7.70 -10.92
C PHE A 191 -10.78 -7.22 -11.93
N ASP A 192 -11.19 -6.31 -12.80
CA ASP A 192 -10.28 -5.55 -13.65
C ASP A 192 -9.84 -4.31 -12.85
N ILE A 193 -8.63 -4.39 -12.28
CA ILE A 193 -8.06 -3.38 -11.40
C ILE A 193 -6.76 -2.87 -12.02
N ASP A 194 -6.67 -1.56 -12.24
CA ASP A 194 -5.46 -0.93 -12.73
C ASP A 194 -4.25 -1.18 -11.81
N GLY A 195 -3.06 -1.28 -12.40
CA GLY A 195 -1.80 -1.50 -11.68
C GLY A 195 -1.62 -2.94 -11.21
N PHE A 196 -0.57 -3.18 -10.41
CA PHE A 196 -0.13 -4.51 -9.98
C PHE A 196 0.13 -4.52 -8.46
N GLY A 197 -0.49 -5.47 -7.76
CA GLY A 197 -0.31 -5.59 -6.31
C GLY A 197 -1.25 -4.68 -5.51
N ASN A 198 -2.52 -4.62 -5.92
CA ASN A 198 -3.60 -4.07 -5.09
C ASN A 198 -4.18 -5.23 -4.27
N TYR A 199 -3.91 -5.24 -2.97
CA TYR A 199 -4.32 -6.34 -2.09
C TYR A 199 -4.55 -5.85 -0.65
N ASN A 200 -5.17 -6.70 0.16
CA ASN A 200 -5.31 -6.45 1.59
C ASN A 200 -4.68 -7.58 2.40
N LEU A 201 -4.24 -7.25 3.61
CA LEU A 201 -3.86 -8.21 4.64
C LEU A 201 -4.71 -7.99 5.88
N GLU A 202 -5.12 -9.09 6.48
CA GLU A 202 -5.93 -9.12 7.69
C GLU A 202 -5.06 -9.53 8.88
N ILE A 203 -5.12 -8.74 9.95
CA ILE A 203 -4.43 -9.05 11.21
C ILE A 203 -5.48 -9.50 12.20
N TYR A 204 -5.41 -10.76 12.57
CA TYR A 204 -6.38 -11.41 13.43
C TYR A 204 -6.10 -11.19 14.91
N GLY A 205 -7.13 -11.38 15.75
CA GLY A 205 -6.97 -11.36 17.19
C GLY A 205 -6.04 -12.47 17.69
N PRO A 206 -5.60 -12.40 18.97
CA PRO A 206 -4.73 -13.41 19.58
C PRO A 206 -5.33 -14.80 19.55
N GLU A 207 -4.48 -15.81 19.34
CA GLU A 207 -4.86 -17.22 19.39
C GLU A 207 -5.53 -17.54 20.73
N GLY A 208 -6.58 -18.37 20.72
CA GLY A 208 -7.39 -18.70 21.90
C GLY A 208 -8.29 -17.59 22.42
N SER A 209 -8.30 -16.42 21.77
CA SER A 209 -9.23 -15.33 22.15
C SER A 209 -10.56 -15.41 21.38
N LEU A 210 -11.59 -14.72 21.88
CA LEU A 210 -12.87 -14.59 21.17
C LEU A 210 -12.73 -13.93 19.79
N LEU A 211 -11.67 -13.13 19.59
CA LEU A 211 -11.35 -12.44 18.34
C LEU A 211 -10.37 -13.22 17.45
N GLU A 212 -10.04 -14.45 17.78
CA GLU A 212 -9.07 -15.26 17.05
C GLU A 212 -9.34 -15.33 15.54
N ASN A 213 -10.59 -15.40 15.15
CA ASN A 213 -11.03 -15.50 13.75
C ASN A 213 -11.62 -14.17 13.21
N LYS A 214 -11.42 -13.05 13.92
CA LYS A 214 -11.80 -11.71 13.47
C LYS A 214 -10.56 -10.94 13.01
N SER A 215 -10.65 -10.29 11.86
CA SER A 215 -9.67 -9.30 11.45
C SER A 215 -9.83 -8.05 12.31
N VAL A 216 -8.92 -7.82 13.25
CA VAL A 216 -8.99 -6.70 14.20
C VAL A 216 -8.22 -5.45 13.72
N LEU A 217 -7.40 -5.61 12.68
CA LEU A 217 -6.69 -4.54 11.98
C LEU A 217 -6.56 -4.92 10.50
N ASN A 218 -6.91 -4.01 9.60
CA ASN A 218 -6.86 -4.24 8.16
C ASN A 218 -5.72 -3.41 7.54
N LEU A 219 -4.94 -4.01 6.66
CA LEU A 219 -3.91 -3.31 5.88
C LEU A 219 -4.31 -3.35 4.40
N TYR A 220 -4.30 -2.21 3.74
CA TYR A 220 -4.61 -2.07 2.32
C TYR A 220 -3.36 -1.60 1.58
N PHE A 221 -3.01 -2.28 0.51
CA PHE A 221 -1.85 -2.00 -0.32
C PHE A 221 -2.34 -1.64 -1.71
N LEU A 222 -1.89 -0.50 -2.24
CA LEU A 222 -2.29 -0.02 -3.56
C LEU A 222 -1.07 0.34 -4.39
N ASP A 223 -1.11 -0.03 -5.65
CA ASP A 223 -0.16 0.42 -6.66
C ASP A 223 -0.52 1.85 -7.09
N SER A 224 0.26 2.84 -6.66
CA SER A 224 0.05 4.24 -7.03
C SER A 224 0.54 4.60 -8.44
N GLY A 225 1.04 3.59 -9.18
CA GLY A 225 1.61 3.77 -10.51
C GLY A 225 3.05 4.26 -10.48
N ASP A 226 3.51 4.72 -11.64
CA ASP A 226 4.81 5.31 -11.89
C ASP A 226 4.66 6.72 -12.50
N TYR A 227 5.08 6.92 -13.74
CA TYR A 227 4.86 8.17 -14.47
C TYR A 227 3.53 8.15 -15.23
N SER A 228 2.97 9.34 -15.42
CA SER A 228 1.73 9.48 -16.20
C SER A 228 1.93 9.05 -17.66
N THR A 229 1.06 8.19 -18.14
CA THR A 229 1.01 7.77 -19.55
C THR A 229 0.15 8.70 -20.42
N VAL A 230 -0.43 9.75 -19.85
CA VAL A 230 -1.28 10.72 -20.55
C VAL A 230 -0.41 11.89 -21.02
N PRO A 231 -0.17 12.06 -22.34
CA PRO A 231 0.79 13.06 -22.83
C PRO A 231 0.49 14.51 -22.41
N SER A 232 -0.77 14.85 -22.20
CA SER A 232 -1.20 16.19 -21.76
C SER A 232 -1.10 16.40 -20.25
N ILE A 233 -0.76 15.37 -19.47
CA ILE A 233 -0.66 15.39 -18.01
C ILE A 233 0.70 14.81 -17.63
N PRO A 234 1.78 15.59 -17.66
CA PRO A 234 3.10 15.11 -17.27
C PRO A 234 3.21 14.90 -15.75
N GLY A 235 4.24 14.18 -15.33
CA GLY A 235 4.56 13.89 -13.93
C GLY A 235 4.10 12.50 -13.52
N TYR A 236 3.61 12.34 -12.30
CA TYR A 236 3.30 11.02 -11.73
C TYR A 236 1.87 10.57 -11.99
N ASN A 237 1.72 9.26 -12.08
CA ASN A 237 0.43 8.59 -12.21
C ASN A 237 -0.39 8.70 -10.90
N TRP A 238 -1.59 8.16 -10.87
CA TRP A 238 -2.54 8.27 -9.76
C TRP A 238 -3.33 6.99 -9.55
N ILE A 239 -3.83 6.79 -8.34
CA ILE A 239 -4.73 5.69 -8.01
C ILE A 239 -6.02 5.81 -8.81
N LYS A 240 -6.34 4.78 -9.60
CA LYS A 240 -7.41 4.78 -10.58
C LYS A 240 -8.79 4.48 -9.96
N PRO A 241 -9.88 4.82 -10.65
CA PRO A 241 -11.24 4.51 -10.18
C PRO A 241 -11.49 3.02 -9.90
N SER A 242 -10.91 2.12 -10.70
CA SER A 242 -11.02 0.67 -10.48
C SER A 242 -10.40 0.23 -9.16
N GLN A 243 -9.25 0.79 -8.78
CA GLN A 243 -8.59 0.57 -7.51
C GLN A 243 -9.40 1.11 -6.33
N GLN A 244 -9.97 2.31 -6.48
CA GLN A 244 -10.83 2.92 -5.47
C GLN A 244 -12.10 2.09 -5.23
N LEU A 245 -12.74 1.60 -6.29
CA LEU A 245 -13.92 0.73 -6.19
C LEU A 245 -13.59 -0.59 -5.50
N TRP A 246 -12.43 -1.20 -5.83
CA TRP A 246 -11.94 -2.39 -5.14
C TRP A 246 -11.73 -2.11 -3.66
N PHE A 247 -11.04 -1.02 -3.32
CA PHE A 247 -10.78 -0.62 -1.93
C PHE A 247 -12.09 -0.44 -1.15
N GLN A 248 -13.07 0.32 -1.66
CA GLN A 248 -14.36 0.53 -1.01
C GLN A 248 -15.11 -0.77 -0.76
N ARG A 249 -15.14 -1.68 -1.74
CA ARG A 249 -15.79 -2.98 -1.61
C ARG A 249 -15.10 -3.85 -0.55
N THR A 250 -13.78 -3.88 -0.57
CA THR A 250 -12.97 -4.66 0.38
C THR A 250 -13.15 -4.11 1.80
N SER A 251 -13.02 -2.80 2.01
CA SER A 251 -13.24 -2.15 3.30
C SER A 251 -14.66 -2.44 3.82
N SER A 252 -15.69 -2.22 3.00
CA SER A 252 -17.09 -2.49 3.39
C SER A 252 -17.32 -3.96 3.76
N HIS A 253 -16.70 -4.89 3.04
CA HIS A 253 -16.79 -6.32 3.35
C HIS A 253 -16.16 -6.63 4.71
N LEU A 254 -14.90 -6.21 4.93
CA LEU A 254 -14.17 -6.44 6.18
C LEU A 254 -14.87 -5.82 7.40
N GLN A 255 -15.43 -4.62 7.25
CA GLN A 255 -16.22 -3.99 8.30
C GLN A 255 -17.46 -4.82 8.66
N LYS A 256 -18.20 -5.31 7.67
CA LYS A 256 -19.37 -6.18 7.88
C LYS A 256 -18.97 -7.47 8.60
N GLU A 257 -17.92 -8.16 8.15
CA GLU A 257 -17.44 -9.39 8.78
C GLU A 257 -16.99 -9.17 10.23
N TYR A 258 -16.36 -8.03 10.53
CA TYR A 258 -15.95 -7.68 11.89
C TYR A 258 -17.14 -7.40 12.82
N MET A 259 -18.20 -6.76 12.31
CA MET A 259 -19.40 -6.42 13.05
C MET A 259 -20.46 -7.53 13.08
N ASN A 260 -20.29 -8.60 12.29
CA ASN A 260 -21.20 -9.74 12.26
C ASN A 260 -20.95 -10.74 13.42
N LYS A 261 -21.93 -11.64 13.66
CA LYS A 261 -21.78 -12.80 14.57
C LYS A 261 -20.80 -13.83 13.96
N PRO A 262 -20.12 -14.66 14.79
CA PRO A 262 -20.06 -14.55 16.26
C PRO A 262 -19.20 -13.36 16.68
N GLU A 263 -19.25 -12.94 17.93
CA GLU A 263 -18.43 -11.87 18.52
C GLU A 263 -18.56 -10.52 17.79
N ALA A 264 -19.81 -10.11 17.52
CA ALA A 264 -20.12 -8.85 16.85
C ALA A 264 -19.51 -7.65 17.59
N GLN A 265 -18.70 -6.85 16.84
CA GLN A 265 -18.12 -5.63 17.37
C GLN A 265 -19.02 -4.42 17.07
N LYS A 266 -18.93 -3.38 17.92
CA LYS A 266 -19.79 -2.17 17.81
C LYS A 266 -19.30 -1.18 16.76
N GLU A 267 -18.01 -1.19 16.47
CA GLU A 267 -17.34 -0.28 15.54
C GLU A 267 -16.48 -1.08 14.57
N ALA A 268 -16.19 -0.53 13.40
CA ALA A 268 -15.31 -1.15 12.43
C ALA A 268 -13.88 -1.34 12.96
N ALA A 269 -13.21 -2.40 12.54
CA ALA A 269 -11.78 -2.54 12.78
C ALA A 269 -11.02 -1.41 12.05
N PRO A 270 -10.00 -0.79 12.66
CA PRO A 270 -9.21 0.24 11.98
C PRO A 270 -8.45 -0.30 10.77
N GLY A 271 -8.29 0.55 9.75
CA GLY A 271 -7.54 0.29 8.54
C GLY A 271 -6.29 1.16 8.43
N LEU A 272 -5.22 0.61 7.87
CA LEU A 272 -4.00 1.32 7.46
C LEU A 272 -3.80 1.13 5.96
N VAL A 273 -3.45 2.19 5.25
CA VAL A 273 -3.27 2.17 3.80
C VAL A 273 -1.81 2.43 3.44
N TYR A 274 -1.27 1.69 2.48
CA TYR A 274 0.11 1.78 2.01
C TYR A 274 0.14 1.96 0.49
N PHE A 275 0.83 2.98 0.03
CA PHE A 275 1.14 3.25 -1.39
C PHE A 275 2.45 4.03 -1.46
N HIS A 276 2.99 4.25 -2.66
CA HIS A 276 4.29 4.90 -2.81
C HIS A 276 4.18 6.40 -3.09
N ILE A 277 3.60 6.79 -4.23
CA ILE A 277 3.48 8.19 -4.65
C ILE A 277 2.41 8.88 -3.79
N PRO A 278 2.75 10.00 -3.12
CA PRO A 278 1.83 10.67 -2.22
C PRO A 278 0.61 11.26 -2.94
N LEU A 279 -0.50 11.35 -2.22
CA LEU A 279 -1.69 12.06 -2.68
C LEU A 279 -1.46 13.58 -2.59
N PRO A 280 -2.13 14.41 -3.41
CA PRO A 280 -2.04 15.87 -3.32
C PRO A 280 -2.35 16.42 -1.92
N GLU A 281 -3.16 15.73 -1.14
CA GLU A 281 -3.54 16.11 0.23
C GLU A 281 -2.36 16.13 1.22
N PHE A 282 -1.26 15.44 0.94
CA PHE A 282 -0.02 15.57 1.73
C PHE A 282 0.54 16.99 1.68
N GLY A 283 0.18 17.79 0.66
CA GLY A 283 0.51 19.21 0.55
C GLY A 283 -0.25 20.14 1.48
N SER A 284 -1.33 19.66 2.14
CA SER A 284 -2.25 20.46 2.96
C SER A 284 -1.69 20.85 4.34
N PHE A 285 -0.48 20.43 4.68
CA PHE A 285 0.10 20.65 5.99
C PHE A 285 1.09 21.82 5.99
N ASP A 286 1.03 22.64 7.03
CA ASP A 286 2.05 23.63 7.40
C ASP A 286 2.83 23.17 8.64
N ALA A 287 3.89 23.89 9.01
CA ALA A 287 4.77 23.50 10.11
C ALA A 287 4.09 23.41 11.49
N SER A 288 2.86 23.91 11.64
CA SER A 288 2.13 23.92 12.91
C SER A 288 1.28 22.67 13.14
N ASN A 289 1.01 21.85 12.10
CA ASN A 289 0.02 20.80 12.15
C ASN A 289 0.53 19.40 11.75
N PHE A 290 1.86 19.17 11.80
CA PHE A 290 2.46 17.84 11.65
C PHE A 290 3.58 17.57 12.65
N THR A 291 3.89 16.31 12.87
CA THR A 291 5.05 15.84 13.64
C THR A 291 6.07 15.23 12.68
N GLY A 292 7.33 15.62 12.81
CA GLY A 292 8.41 15.21 11.93
C GLY A 292 8.98 16.37 11.11
N VAL A 293 9.54 16.08 9.95
CA VAL A 293 10.26 17.04 9.13
C VAL A 293 9.74 17.03 7.70
N ARG A 294 9.57 18.22 7.13
CA ARG A 294 9.31 18.46 5.70
C ARG A 294 10.44 19.34 5.16
N GLN A 295 11.35 18.75 4.39
CA GLN A 295 12.51 19.44 3.82
C GLN A 295 12.42 19.63 2.31
N GLU A 296 11.44 19.02 1.65
CA GLU A 296 11.24 19.15 0.21
C GLU A 296 9.76 19.30 -0.15
N GLY A 297 9.51 19.61 -1.42
CA GLY A 297 8.15 19.68 -1.97
C GLY A 297 7.45 18.33 -1.91
N ILE A 298 6.14 18.34 -2.13
CA ILE A 298 5.34 17.12 -2.25
C ILE A 298 5.25 16.75 -3.73
N SER A 299 5.95 15.69 -4.11
CA SER A 299 5.96 15.16 -5.49
C SER A 299 4.75 14.24 -5.70
N SER A 300 3.56 14.83 -5.57
CA SER A 300 2.30 14.07 -5.59
C SER A 300 1.91 13.60 -6.98
N ALA A 301 0.92 12.69 -7.02
CA ALA A 301 0.19 12.34 -8.22
C ALA A 301 -0.27 13.60 -8.98
N SER A 302 -0.12 13.60 -10.33
CA SER A 302 -0.45 14.74 -11.20
C SER A 302 -1.95 15.02 -11.30
N VAL A 303 -2.77 14.04 -10.95
CA VAL A 303 -4.24 14.16 -10.88
C VAL A 303 -4.71 13.81 -9.48
N ASN A 304 -5.45 14.72 -8.86
CA ASN A 304 -6.20 14.36 -7.67
C ASN A 304 -7.40 13.50 -8.06
N SER A 305 -7.26 12.18 -7.91
CA SER A 305 -8.30 11.20 -8.28
C SER A 305 -9.42 11.06 -7.24
N GLY A 306 -9.34 11.79 -6.11
CA GLY A 306 -10.31 11.70 -5.02
C GLY A 306 -10.11 10.52 -4.07
N PHE A 307 -8.98 9.81 -4.13
CA PHE A 307 -8.76 8.65 -3.26
C PHE A 307 -8.74 9.01 -1.77
N PHE A 308 -8.30 10.22 -1.41
CA PHE A 308 -8.41 10.68 -0.02
C PHE A 308 -9.87 10.72 0.45
N SER A 309 -10.79 11.29 -0.34
CA SER A 309 -12.23 11.29 -0.03
C SER A 309 -12.78 9.88 0.07
N THR A 310 -12.35 8.97 -0.82
CA THR A 310 -12.71 7.55 -0.78
C THR A 310 -12.31 6.89 0.54
N MET A 311 -11.13 7.19 1.09
CA MET A 311 -10.69 6.69 2.40
C MET A 311 -11.52 7.29 3.55
N VAL A 312 -11.86 8.58 3.48
CA VAL A 312 -12.71 9.24 4.47
C VAL A 312 -14.10 8.62 4.50
N GLU A 313 -14.71 8.40 3.34
CA GLU A 313 -16.04 7.79 3.20
C GLU A 313 -16.08 6.33 3.65
N ALA A 314 -15.01 5.57 3.45
CA ALA A 314 -14.89 4.20 3.95
C ALA A 314 -14.98 4.13 5.47
N GLY A 315 -14.43 5.14 6.18
CA GLY A 315 -14.61 5.35 7.62
C GLY A 315 -13.72 4.50 8.53
N ASP A 316 -13.15 3.41 8.04
CA ASP A 316 -12.25 2.52 8.81
C ASP A 316 -10.80 2.98 8.80
N VAL A 317 -10.33 3.72 7.78
CA VAL A 317 -8.94 4.16 7.65
C VAL A 317 -8.56 5.15 8.74
N LYS A 318 -7.44 4.89 9.42
CA LYS A 318 -6.89 5.75 10.48
C LYS A 318 -5.58 6.40 10.09
N ALA A 319 -4.80 5.76 9.20
CA ALA A 319 -3.57 6.32 8.66
C ALA A 319 -3.28 5.80 7.25
N ALA A 320 -2.63 6.62 6.43
CA ALA A 320 -2.04 6.26 5.15
C ALA A 320 -0.53 6.55 5.18
N PHE A 321 0.25 5.65 4.60
CA PHE A 321 1.71 5.65 4.63
C PHE A 321 2.28 5.63 3.22
N THR A 322 3.28 6.48 2.97
CA THR A 322 3.92 6.68 1.67
C THR A 322 5.44 6.75 1.78
N GLY A 323 6.13 6.65 0.65
CA GLY A 323 7.55 6.95 0.45
C GLY A 323 7.73 8.14 -0.51
N HIS A 324 8.62 7.98 -1.50
CA HIS A 324 8.83 8.83 -2.66
C HIS A 324 9.62 10.13 -2.41
N ASP A 325 9.20 10.97 -1.46
CA ASP A 325 9.92 12.20 -1.10
C ASP A 325 10.86 11.90 0.08
N HIS A 326 12.16 11.68 -0.19
CA HIS A 326 13.10 11.09 0.79
C HIS A 326 13.43 12.00 1.96
N LEU A 327 13.33 13.33 1.78
CA LEU A 327 13.61 14.32 2.82
C LEU A 327 12.36 14.72 3.62
N ASN A 328 11.22 14.05 3.37
CA ASN A 328 10.00 14.20 4.14
C ASN A 328 9.77 12.96 5.02
N ASP A 329 9.55 13.17 6.31
CA ASP A 329 9.29 12.09 7.27
C ASP A 329 8.16 12.40 8.25
N PHE A 330 7.35 13.41 7.92
CA PHE A 330 6.27 13.89 8.79
C PHE A 330 5.01 13.02 8.76
N CYS A 331 4.19 13.16 9.80
CA CYS A 331 2.79 12.75 9.84
C CYS A 331 1.92 13.95 10.20
N GLY A 332 0.93 14.24 9.37
CA GLY A 332 -0.09 15.26 9.61
C GLY A 332 -1.50 14.66 9.59
N LYS A 333 -2.43 15.21 10.38
CA LYS A 333 -3.81 14.74 10.46
C LYS A 333 -4.75 15.60 9.64
N LEU A 334 -5.42 14.99 8.66
CA LEU A 334 -6.43 15.65 7.82
C LEU A 334 -7.73 14.85 7.89
N THR A 335 -8.85 15.50 8.21
CA THR A 335 -10.20 14.90 8.26
C THR A 335 -10.23 13.54 8.97
N GLY A 336 -9.51 13.42 10.09
CA GLY A 336 -9.48 12.21 10.91
C GLY A 336 -8.45 11.15 10.50
N ILE A 337 -7.85 11.24 9.32
CA ILE A 337 -6.83 10.32 8.81
C ILE A 337 -5.45 10.94 8.99
N GLN A 338 -4.47 10.16 9.46
CA GLN A 338 -3.06 10.56 9.47
C GLN A 338 -2.43 10.26 8.12
N LEU A 339 -1.74 11.22 7.52
CA LEU A 339 -0.96 11.08 6.30
C LEU A 339 0.52 11.13 6.66
N CYS A 340 1.24 10.04 6.44
CA CYS A 340 2.58 9.82 6.98
C CYS A 340 3.59 9.46 5.89
N TYR A 341 4.71 10.18 5.83
CA TYR A 341 5.91 9.76 5.11
C TYR A 341 6.79 8.84 5.97
N ALA A 342 7.47 7.90 5.34
CA ALA A 342 8.47 7.07 6.04
C ALA A 342 9.79 7.80 6.25
N GLY A 343 10.20 8.64 5.30
CA GLY A 343 11.56 9.15 5.11
C GLY A 343 12.46 8.16 4.36
N GLY A 344 13.45 8.67 3.62
CA GLY A 344 14.35 7.86 2.81
C GLY A 344 15.20 6.90 3.65
N PHE A 345 15.17 5.62 3.28
CA PHE A 345 15.86 4.56 3.99
C PHE A 345 17.19 4.20 3.35
N GLY A 346 17.22 4.09 2.03
CA GLY A 346 18.35 3.55 1.29
C GLY A 346 19.55 4.50 1.17
N TYR A 347 20.73 3.94 1.11
CA TYR A 347 21.96 4.72 0.97
C TYR A 347 22.24 5.11 -0.48
N HIS A 348 21.70 4.40 -1.46
CA HIS A 348 21.74 4.79 -2.88
C HIS A 348 20.59 5.73 -3.28
N ALA A 349 19.59 5.91 -2.41
CA ALA A 349 18.60 6.96 -2.56
C ALA A 349 19.20 8.35 -2.29
N TYR A 350 18.74 9.39 -2.99
CA TYR A 350 19.13 10.75 -2.66
C TYR A 350 18.76 11.07 -1.20
N GLY A 351 19.50 11.98 -0.59
CA GLY A 351 19.31 12.33 0.81
C GLY A 351 20.01 13.64 1.13
N LYS A 352 20.46 13.79 2.38
CA LYS A 352 21.21 14.95 2.84
C LYS A 352 22.29 14.49 3.82
N ALA A 353 23.53 14.83 3.54
CA ALA A 353 24.65 14.54 4.46
C ALA A 353 24.35 15.12 5.85
N GLY A 354 24.54 14.30 6.89
CA GLY A 354 24.22 14.68 8.27
C GLY A 354 22.75 14.51 8.67
N TRP A 355 21.84 14.15 7.75
CA TRP A 355 20.48 13.77 8.04
C TRP A 355 20.33 12.25 7.91
N SER A 356 20.36 11.56 9.05
CA SER A 356 20.44 10.09 9.11
C SER A 356 19.30 9.44 8.35
N ARG A 357 19.57 8.36 7.63
CA ARG A 357 18.57 7.46 7.06
C ARG A 357 17.64 6.96 8.16
N ARG A 358 16.42 6.62 7.84
CA ARG A 358 15.41 6.28 8.85
C ARG A 358 14.40 5.26 8.40
N ALA A 359 13.82 4.59 9.39
CA ALA A 359 12.67 3.70 9.23
C ALA A 359 11.53 4.21 10.11
N ARG A 360 10.29 3.95 9.70
CA ARG A 360 9.11 4.21 10.51
C ARG A 360 8.63 2.91 11.15
N VAL A 361 8.26 2.99 12.41
CA VAL A 361 7.62 1.90 13.15
C VAL A 361 6.18 2.29 13.44
N VAL A 362 5.26 1.36 13.23
CA VAL A 362 3.84 1.51 13.55
C VAL A 362 3.44 0.37 14.46
N SER A 363 2.86 0.67 15.62
CA SER A 363 2.45 -0.34 16.58
C SER A 363 0.98 -0.15 16.97
N ALA A 364 0.19 -1.21 16.79
CA ALA A 364 -1.21 -1.27 17.20
C ALA A 364 -1.36 -2.08 18.49
N PHE A 365 -2.23 -1.62 19.37
CA PHE A 365 -2.47 -2.23 20.67
C PHE A 365 -3.94 -2.58 20.84
N LEU A 366 -4.22 -3.81 21.28
CA LEU A 366 -5.56 -4.25 21.63
C LEU A 366 -6.01 -3.71 23.00
N GLU A 367 -7.31 -3.60 23.15
CA GLU A 367 -7.96 -3.31 24.43
C GLU A 367 -7.94 -4.56 25.33
N LYS A 368 -7.70 -4.37 26.62
CA LYS A 368 -8.06 -5.33 27.66
C LYS A 368 -9.41 -4.92 28.22
N THR A 369 -10.38 -5.82 28.17
CA THR A 369 -11.69 -5.63 28.78
C THR A 369 -11.62 -5.80 30.30
N VAL A 370 -12.65 -5.36 31.03
CA VAL A 370 -12.68 -5.41 32.49
C VAL A 370 -12.56 -6.84 33.03
N ASP A 371 -13.07 -7.82 32.29
CA ASP A 371 -12.98 -9.25 32.62
C ASP A 371 -11.66 -9.90 32.07
N GLY A 372 -10.69 -9.08 31.67
CA GLY A 372 -9.36 -9.55 31.23
C GLY A 372 -9.30 -10.15 29.85
N LYS A 373 -10.38 -10.15 29.08
CA LYS A 373 -10.42 -10.63 27.70
C LYS A 373 -9.82 -9.60 26.73
N TRP A 374 -9.49 -10.04 25.51
CA TRP A 374 -9.06 -9.16 24.45
C TRP A 374 -10.25 -8.51 23.74
N GLY A 375 -10.22 -7.19 23.63
CA GLY A 375 -11.11 -6.39 22.77
C GLY A 375 -10.47 -6.04 21.44
N GLY A 376 -11.10 -5.14 20.68
CA GLY A 376 -10.55 -4.61 19.42
C GLY A 376 -9.33 -3.72 19.63
N VAL A 377 -8.78 -3.15 18.53
CA VAL A 377 -7.66 -2.21 18.63
C VAL A 377 -8.07 -0.99 19.44
N LYS A 378 -7.24 -0.66 20.44
CA LYS A 378 -7.41 0.51 21.33
C LYS A 378 -6.67 1.73 20.82
N SER A 379 -5.46 1.54 20.31
CA SER A 379 -4.61 2.65 19.83
C SER A 379 -3.60 2.19 18.79
N ILE A 380 -3.19 3.14 17.96
CA ILE A 380 -2.12 2.99 16.96
C ILE A 380 -1.12 4.10 17.23
N LYS A 381 0.16 3.74 17.40
CA LYS A 381 1.27 4.64 17.66
C LYS A 381 2.31 4.52 16.55
N THR A 382 3.14 5.53 16.41
CA THR A 382 4.29 5.52 15.50
C THR A 382 5.49 6.22 16.12
N TRP A 383 6.68 5.83 15.67
CA TRP A 383 7.96 6.50 15.89
C TRP A 383 8.88 6.21 14.73
N LYS A 384 10.04 6.86 14.71
CA LYS A 384 11.09 6.58 13.71
C LYS A 384 12.36 6.10 14.37
N ARG A 385 13.13 5.25 13.68
CA ARG A 385 14.49 4.85 14.03
C ARG A 385 15.48 5.47 13.06
N LEU A 386 16.47 6.16 13.58
CA LEU A 386 17.56 6.71 12.79
C LEU A 386 18.67 5.68 12.59
N ASP A 387 19.33 5.69 11.44
CA ASP A 387 20.56 4.92 11.24
C ASP A 387 21.75 5.69 11.82
N ASP A 388 21.82 5.73 13.12
CA ASP A 388 22.92 6.19 13.93
C ASP A 388 23.46 5.04 14.80
N GLN A 389 24.46 5.33 15.62
CA GLN A 389 25.09 4.33 16.50
C GLN A 389 24.08 3.65 17.44
N TYR A 390 23.05 4.39 17.90
CA TYR A 390 22.12 3.98 18.94
C TYR A 390 20.75 3.57 18.39
N LEU A 391 20.52 3.65 17.08
CA LEU A 391 19.18 3.54 16.46
C LEU A 391 18.19 4.46 17.18
N SER A 392 18.56 5.73 17.32
CA SER A 392 17.80 6.72 18.10
C SER A 392 16.34 6.76 17.70
N THR A 393 15.47 6.78 18.71
CA THR A 393 14.01 6.95 18.50
C THR A 393 13.65 8.43 18.46
N ILE A 394 12.93 8.84 17.42
CA ILE A 394 12.42 10.21 17.28
C ILE A 394 10.92 10.22 16.92
N ASP A 395 10.28 11.37 17.13
CA ASP A 395 8.91 11.68 16.68
C ASP A 395 7.85 10.64 17.08
N SER A 396 7.92 10.18 18.33
CA SER A 396 6.90 9.27 18.88
C SER A 396 5.57 9.99 19.04
N GLN A 397 4.50 9.44 18.45
CA GLN A 397 3.15 10.01 18.54
C GLN A 397 2.06 8.94 18.47
N VAL A 398 0.85 9.32 18.93
CA VAL A 398 -0.37 8.53 18.77
C VAL A 398 -1.05 8.95 17.47
N LEU A 399 -1.14 8.03 16.50
CA LEU A 399 -1.84 8.27 15.23
C LEU A 399 -3.36 8.21 15.42
N TRP A 400 -3.81 7.25 16.23
CA TRP A 400 -5.22 7.05 16.51
C TRP A 400 -5.41 6.35 17.86
N SER A 401 -6.50 6.71 18.56
CA SER A 401 -6.99 5.98 19.73
C SER A 401 -8.50 5.89 19.66
N LYS A 402 -9.03 4.72 20.06
CA LYS A 402 -10.48 4.52 20.26
C LYS A 402 -10.97 5.56 21.26
N GLY A 403 -12.01 6.32 20.90
CA GLY A 403 -12.58 7.35 21.74
C GLY A 403 -12.97 6.76 23.11
N THR A 404 -12.50 7.36 24.19
CA THR A 404 -13.14 7.21 25.47
C THR A 404 -14.49 7.91 25.32
N ASN A 405 -15.60 7.17 25.35
CA ASN A 405 -16.95 7.75 25.40
C ASN A 405 -16.93 8.91 26.40
N GLY A 406 -17.14 10.13 25.92
CA GLY A 406 -16.89 11.36 26.65
C GLY A 406 -17.56 11.40 27.98
N LYS A 407 -16.74 11.34 29.01
CA LYS A 407 -16.99 12.16 30.20
C LYS A 407 -16.26 13.48 29.94
N ILE A 408 -16.96 14.44 29.36
CA ILE A 408 -16.60 15.85 29.49
C ILE A 408 -16.69 16.15 31.01
N VAL A 409 -15.56 16.09 31.68
CA VAL A 409 -15.46 16.64 33.04
C VAL A 409 -15.39 18.15 32.85
N PHE A 410 -16.55 18.81 32.92
CA PHE A 410 -16.60 20.24 33.13
C PHE A 410 -15.99 20.50 34.52
N PHE A 411 -14.74 20.95 34.58
CA PHE A 411 -14.25 21.66 35.72
C PHE A 411 -14.99 23.00 35.78
N LEU A 412 -16.08 23.07 36.57
CA LEU A 412 -16.59 24.34 37.01
C LEU A 412 -15.55 24.92 37.99
N LEU A 413 -14.77 25.90 37.53
CA LEU A 413 -14.12 26.84 38.43
C LEU A 413 -15.22 27.69 39.05
N MET A 414 -15.57 27.41 40.30
CA MET A 414 -16.21 28.39 41.15
C MET A 414 -15.11 29.31 41.71
N MET A 415 -15.11 30.54 41.26
CA MET A 415 -14.59 31.67 42.06
C MET A 415 -15.65 32.13 43.04
#